data_294308d7fcc81f1ce555d5930a9cc001
#
_entry.id   294308d7fcc81f1ce555d5930a9cc001
#
_cell.length_a   1.000
_cell.length_b   1.000
_cell.length_c   1.000
_cell.angle_alpha   90.00
_cell.angle_beta   90.00
_cell.angle_gamma   90.00
#
_symmetry.space_group_name_H-M   'P 1'
#
loop_
_entity.id
_entity.type
_entity.pdbx_description
1 polymer ?
#
loop_
_entity_poly.entity_id
_entity_poly.type
_entity_poly.pdbx_seq_one_letter_code
_entity_poly.pdbx_strand_id
1 'polypeptide(L)'
;VYKRQHWEIKNKTLHLQENKEERIMKQIKLEINIEACHYDELTEKDRKLIDAACEATKRSYAPYSHFAVGAAALLENDIVITGTNQENAAYPSGLCAERTTLFYANSQYPDQAVKTLAIAARTENGFLDTPIPPCGACRQVLLETEKRYGKPMRILLYSKTDIYILENVSGLLPLSFDGNYLK
;
A
#
# COMPACT_ATOMS: atom_id res chain seq x y z
N VAL A 1 -55.02 -41.22 -12.53
CA VAL A 1 -54.40 -42.12 -13.48
C VAL A 1 -53.36 -41.31 -14.26
N TYR A 2 -52.10 -41.31 -13.81
CA TYR A 2 -50.99 -40.64 -14.55
C TYR A 2 -50.41 -41.63 -15.56
N LYS A 3 -50.49 -41.28 -16.87
CA LYS A 3 -49.78 -41.98 -17.94
C LYS A 3 -48.31 -41.59 -17.89
N ARG A 4 -47.41 -42.58 -17.61
CA ARG A 4 -45.96 -42.46 -17.82
C ARG A 4 -45.70 -42.43 -19.33
N GLN A 5 -45.19 -41.34 -19.84
CA GLN A 5 -44.58 -41.27 -21.16
C GLN A 5 -43.14 -41.80 -21.05
N HIS A 6 -42.86 -42.91 -21.77
CA HIS A 6 -41.51 -43.41 -21.96
C HIS A 6 -40.84 -42.54 -23.04
N TRP A 7 -39.75 -41.85 -22.64
CA TRP A 7 -38.83 -41.27 -23.59
C TRP A 7 -37.74 -42.29 -23.90
N GLU A 8 -37.69 -42.79 -25.12
CA GLU A 8 -36.53 -43.52 -25.65
C GLU A 8 -35.45 -42.49 -26.00
N ILE A 9 -34.37 -42.51 -25.23
CA ILE A 9 -33.15 -41.77 -25.56
C ILE A 9 -32.40 -42.63 -26.58
N LYS A 10 -32.47 -42.27 -27.85
CA LYS A 10 -31.59 -42.84 -28.88
C LYS A 10 -30.20 -42.31 -28.61
N ASN A 11 -29.30 -43.18 -28.14
CA ASN A 11 -27.86 -42.92 -28.05
C ASN A 11 -27.30 -42.64 -29.45
N LYS A 12 -27.23 -41.36 -29.82
CA LYS A 12 -26.30 -40.90 -30.85
C LYS A 12 -24.97 -40.62 -30.11
N THR A 13 -24.03 -41.56 -30.26
CA THR A 13 -22.64 -41.32 -29.88
C THR A 13 -22.09 -40.21 -30.77
N LEU A 14 -22.16 -38.97 -30.32
CA LEU A 14 -21.39 -37.87 -30.91
C LEU A 14 -19.94 -38.12 -30.48
N HIS A 15 -19.10 -38.56 -31.41
CA HIS A 15 -17.67 -38.46 -31.26
C HIS A 15 -17.31 -36.94 -31.31
N LEU A 16 -17.38 -36.30 -30.18
CA LEU A 16 -16.67 -35.04 -29.97
C LEU A 16 -15.18 -35.39 -29.96
N GLN A 17 -14.49 -35.13 -31.06
CA GLN A 17 -13.06 -34.99 -31.04
C GLN A 17 -12.80 -33.78 -30.10
N GLU A 18 -12.49 -34.10 -28.83
CA GLU A 18 -11.87 -33.10 -27.94
C GLU A 18 -10.50 -32.79 -28.53
N ASN A 19 -10.43 -31.70 -29.25
CA ASN A 19 -9.18 -31.00 -29.44
C ASN A 19 -8.70 -30.63 -28.04
N LYS A 20 -7.86 -31.46 -27.45
CA LYS A 20 -7.02 -31.09 -26.31
C LYS A 20 -6.04 -30.02 -26.82
N GLU A 21 -6.51 -28.78 -26.89
CA GLU A 21 -5.58 -27.66 -26.84
C GLU A 21 -4.84 -27.82 -25.49
N GLU A 22 -3.57 -28.21 -25.56
CA GLU A 22 -2.69 -28.18 -24.41
C GLU A 22 -2.74 -26.75 -23.88
N ARG A 23 -3.44 -26.56 -22.75
CA ARG A 23 -3.43 -25.27 -22.04
C ARG A 23 -2.00 -25.07 -21.53
N ILE A 24 -1.20 -24.38 -22.31
CA ILE A 24 0.13 -23.94 -21.90
C ILE A 24 -0.09 -22.93 -20.76
N MET A 25 0.22 -23.34 -19.53
CA MET A 25 0.20 -22.41 -18.38
C MET A 25 1.23 -21.32 -18.61
N LYS A 26 0.76 -20.07 -18.72
CA LYS A 26 1.62 -18.90 -18.84
C LYS A 26 2.06 -18.46 -17.44
N GLN A 27 3.36 -18.45 -17.21
CA GLN A 27 3.92 -17.85 -16.01
C GLN A 27 4.06 -16.33 -16.19
N ILE A 28 3.65 -15.57 -15.17
CA ILE A 28 3.85 -14.12 -15.08
C ILE A 28 4.84 -13.88 -13.95
N LYS A 29 6.00 -13.29 -14.26
CA LYS A 29 6.99 -12.90 -13.27
C LYS A 29 6.81 -11.41 -12.96
N LEU A 30 6.75 -11.08 -11.68
CA LEU A 30 6.76 -9.71 -11.19
C LEU A 30 8.09 -9.44 -10.50
N GLU A 31 8.71 -8.32 -10.82
CA GLU A 31 9.95 -7.88 -10.18
C GLU A 31 9.66 -6.61 -9.36
N ILE A 32 10.19 -6.59 -8.15
CA ILE A 32 10.08 -5.46 -7.23
C ILE A 32 11.50 -5.00 -6.91
N ASN A 33 11.80 -3.75 -7.22
CA ASN A 33 13.09 -3.14 -6.90
C ASN A 33 12.93 -2.30 -5.63
N ILE A 34 13.73 -2.61 -4.62
CA ILE A 34 13.83 -1.87 -3.36
C ILE A 34 15.30 -1.52 -3.18
N GLU A 35 15.58 -0.23 -3.05
CA GLU A 35 16.90 0.22 -2.66
C GLU A 35 16.98 0.22 -1.13
N ALA A 36 18.15 -0.16 -0.59
CA ALA A 36 18.43 -0.09 0.84
C ALA A 36 19.68 0.75 1.04
N CYS A 37 19.64 1.70 1.96
CA CYS A 37 20.75 2.56 2.31
C CYS A 37 20.75 2.89 3.80
N HIS A 38 21.88 3.43 4.29
CA HIS A 38 21.96 3.99 5.62
C HIS A 38 21.51 5.46 5.63
N TYR A 39 21.15 5.95 6.83
CA TYR A 39 20.64 7.31 7.00
C TYR A 39 21.61 8.39 6.45
N ASP A 40 22.91 8.19 6.61
CA ASP A 40 23.95 9.14 6.18
C ASP A 40 24.07 9.23 4.64
N GLU A 41 23.64 8.20 3.91
CA GLU A 41 23.68 8.14 2.45
C GLU A 41 22.51 8.86 1.78
N LEU A 42 21.50 9.25 2.57
CA LEU A 42 20.33 9.95 2.07
C LEU A 42 20.64 11.41 1.70
N THR A 43 19.82 11.96 0.80
CA THR A 43 19.82 13.40 0.54
C THR A 43 19.37 14.17 1.78
N GLU A 44 19.77 15.43 1.91
CA GLU A 44 19.32 16.31 3.01
C GLU A 44 17.78 16.41 3.04
N LYS A 45 17.12 16.44 1.88
CA LYS A 45 15.67 16.52 1.75
C LYS A 45 14.99 15.25 2.30
N ASP A 46 15.53 14.08 1.98
CA ASP A 46 14.99 12.79 2.47
C ASP A 46 15.20 12.64 3.98
N ARG A 47 16.38 13.04 4.50
CA ARG A 47 16.65 13.06 5.94
C ARG A 47 15.63 13.92 6.69
N LYS A 48 15.39 15.15 6.24
CA LYS A 48 14.39 16.05 6.84
C LYS A 48 12.99 15.46 6.84
N LEU A 49 12.63 14.75 5.78
CA LEU A 49 11.31 14.12 5.69
C LEU A 49 11.19 12.92 6.66
N ILE A 50 12.23 12.09 6.76
CA ILE A 50 12.31 10.99 7.73
C ILE A 50 12.28 11.54 9.16
N ASP A 51 13.03 12.60 9.46
CA ASP A 51 13.03 13.23 10.77
C ASP A 51 11.63 13.74 11.16
N ALA A 52 10.91 14.32 10.19
CA ALA A 52 9.53 14.73 10.39
C ALA A 52 8.60 13.55 10.70
N ALA A 53 8.78 12.39 10.01
CA ALA A 53 8.03 11.17 10.30
C ALA A 53 8.40 10.61 11.69
N CYS A 54 9.68 10.59 12.05
CA CYS A 54 10.17 10.18 13.36
C CYS A 54 9.60 11.06 14.48
N GLU A 55 9.63 12.38 14.31
CA GLU A 55 9.08 13.32 15.29
C GLU A 55 7.56 13.14 15.43
N ALA A 56 6.85 12.87 14.33
CA ALA A 56 5.42 12.62 14.36
C ALA A 56 5.04 11.43 15.27
N THR A 57 5.88 10.39 15.38
CA THR A 57 5.60 9.23 16.26
C THR A 57 5.30 9.61 17.71
N LYS A 58 5.82 10.74 18.19
CA LYS A 58 5.62 11.23 19.56
C LYS A 58 4.17 11.63 19.87
N ARG A 59 3.39 11.92 18.82
CA ARG A 59 1.98 12.34 18.91
C ARG A 59 1.00 11.21 18.54
N SER A 60 1.51 9.99 18.37
CA SER A 60 0.67 8.81 18.12
C SER A 60 -0.25 8.53 19.30
N TYR A 61 -1.49 8.14 19.01
CA TYR A 61 -2.42 7.62 20.00
C TYR A 61 -2.54 6.11 19.82
N ALA A 62 -1.74 5.36 20.56
CA ALA A 62 -1.62 3.90 20.46
C ALA A 62 -1.70 3.20 21.84
N PRO A 63 -2.82 3.40 22.59
CA PRO A 63 -2.93 2.86 23.96
C PRO A 63 -3.10 1.34 24.02
N TYR A 64 -3.45 0.69 22.93
CA TYR A 64 -3.71 -0.74 22.88
C TYR A 64 -2.49 -1.54 22.39
N SER A 65 -1.86 -1.07 21.32
CA SER A 65 -0.71 -1.77 20.72
C SER A 65 0.64 -1.32 21.27
N HIS A 66 0.74 -0.14 21.86
CA HIS A 66 1.99 0.53 22.22
C HIS A 66 2.97 0.66 21.04
N PHE A 67 2.40 0.68 19.81
CA PHE A 67 3.15 0.76 18.57
C PHE A 67 2.87 2.11 17.89
N ALA A 68 3.81 3.03 18.05
CA ALA A 68 3.67 4.40 17.56
C ALA A 68 4.21 4.52 16.13
N VAL A 69 3.37 4.94 15.20
CA VAL A 69 3.73 5.17 13.80
C VAL A 69 3.55 6.65 13.46
N GLY A 70 4.54 7.18 12.76
CA GLY A 70 4.50 8.52 12.17
C GLY A 70 4.72 8.45 10.67
N ALA A 71 4.05 9.31 9.93
CA ALA A 71 4.24 9.48 8.50
C ALA A 71 4.41 10.96 8.15
N ALA A 72 5.22 11.24 7.13
CA ALA A 72 5.42 12.58 6.59
C ALA A 72 5.33 12.54 5.06
N ALA A 73 4.43 13.32 4.49
CA ALA A 73 4.21 13.46 3.05
C ALA A 73 4.77 14.80 2.57
N LEU A 74 5.67 14.75 1.58
CA LEU A 74 6.17 15.92 0.87
C LEU A 74 5.33 16.14 -0.39
N LEU A 75 4.68 17.29 -0.49
CA LEU A 75 3.85 17.67 -1.61
C LEU A 75 4.65 18.34 -2.75
N GLU A 76 4.04 18.48 -3.92
CA GLU A 76 4.64 19.16 -5.08
C GLU A 76 5.02 20.63 -4.81
N ASN A 77 4.27 21.31 -3.95
CA ASN A 77 4.53 22.67 -3.52
C ASN A 77 5.51 22.79 -2.35
N ASP A 78 6.26 21.71 -2.06
CA ASP A 78 7.24 21.59 -0.98
C ASP A 78 6.68 21.68 0.45
N ILE A 79 5.36 21.68 0.62
CA ILE A 79 4.74 21.56 1.94
C ILE A 79 4.91 20.12 2.46
N VAL A 80 5.22 19.98 3.74
CA VAL A 80 5.30 18.72 4.45
C VAL A 80 4.09 18.57 5.37
N ILE A 81 3.34 17.50 5.19
CA ILE A 81 2.20 17.10 6.02
C ILE A 81 2.61 15.89 6.86
N THR A 82 2.36 15.94 8.16
CA THR A 82 2.63 14.81 9.05
C THR A 82 1.34 14.25 9.64
N GLY A 83 1.33 12.95 9.90
CA GLY A 83 0.23 12.25 10.57
C GLY A 83 0.75 11.10 11.43
N THR A 84 -0.13 10.56 12.25
CA THR A 84 0.19 9.48 13.19
C THR A 84 -0.92 8.45 13.20
N ASN A 85 -0.63 7.22 13.64
CA ASN A 85 -1.70 6.27 13.90
C ASN A 85 -2.57 6.75 15.07
N GLN A 86 -3.87 6.53 14.93
CA GLN A 86 -4.91 6.89 15.89
C GLN A 86 -5.75 5.66 16.16
N GLU A 87 -5.49 4.99 17.27
CA GLU A 87 -6.23 3.80 17.66
C GLU A 87 -7.60 4.14 18.23
N ASN A 88 -8.48 3.17 18.22
CA ASN A 88 -9.83 3.28 18.75
C ASN A 88 -10.24 1.93 19.36
N ALA A 89 -10.97 1.93 20.46
CA ALA A 89 -11.51 0.71 21.06
C ALA A 89 -12.44 -0.04 20.09
N ALA A 90 -13.14 0.68 19.22
CA ALA A 90 -13.79 0.12 18.04
C ALA A 90 -12.74 0.01 16.91
N TYR A 91 -12.00 -1.08 16.85
CA TYR A 91 -10.84 -1.27 15.98
C TYR A 91 -11.02 -0.84 14.52
N PRO A 92 -12.18 -1.08 13.85
CA PRO A 92 -12.40 -0.59 12.49
C PRO A 92 -12.37 0.93 12.33
N SER A 93 -12.55 1.69 13.42
CA SER A 93 -12.55 3.17 13.43
C SER A 93 -11.15 3.77 13.54
N GLY A 94 -10.14 2.95 13.87
CA GLY A 94 -8.73 3.39 13.94
C GLY A 94 -8.16 3.69 12.55
N LEU A 95 -7.18 4.60 12.51
CA LEU A 95 -6.45 4.95 11.29
C LEU A 95 -4.93 4.77 11.47
N CYS A 96 -4.29 4.23 10.45
CA CYS A 96 -2.83 4.20 10.36
C CYS A 96 -2.28 5.61 10.03
N ALA A 97 -1.03 5.86 10.38
CA ALA A 97 -0.35 7.14 10.16
C ALA A 97 -0.39 7.59 8.69
N GLU A 98 -0.16 6.67 7.76
CA GLU A 98 -0.15 6.92 6.32
C GLU A 98 -1.51 7.44 5.85
N ARG A 99 -2.60 6.80 6.29
CA ARG A 99 -3.96 7.23 5.91
C ARG A 99 -4.34 8.56 6.54
N THR A 100 -3.99 8.78 7.80
CA THR A 100 -4.20 10.08 8.46
C THR A 100 -3.49 11.19 7.68
N THR A 101 -2.22 10.96 7.30
CA THR A 101 -1.40 11.91 6.54
C THR A 101 -1.98 12.19 5.16
N LEU A 102 -2.26 11.14 4.38
CA LEU A 102 -2.72 11.28 3.00
C LEU A 102 -4.13 11.86 2.90
N PHE A 103 -5.05 11.45 3.76
CA PHE A 103 -6.42 11.99 3.74
C PHE A 103 -6.43 13.47 4.10
N TYR A 104 -5.61 13.89 5.08
CA TYR A 104 -5.48 15.29 5.40
C TYR A 104 -4.81 16.07 4.24
N ALA A 105 -3.70 15.58 3.69
CA ALA A 105 -3.03 16.19 2.56
C ALA A 105 -3.97 16.37 1.36
N ASN A 106 -4.67 15.31 0.96
CA ASN A 106 -5.61 15.34 -0.16
C ASN A 106 -6.82 16.26 0.09
N SER A 107 -7.22 16.45 1.33
CA SER A 107 -8.32 17.34 1.72
C SER A 107 -7.90 18.81 1.72
N GLN A 108 -6.72 19.12 2.23
CA GLN A 108 -6.23 20.50 2.35
C GLN A 108 -5.57 21.03 1.07
N TYR A 109 -4.96 20.12 0.30
CA TYR A 109 -4.20 20.44 -0.92
C TYR A 109 -4.64 19.53 -2.08
N PRO A 110 -5.91 19.63 -2.53
CA PRO A 110 -6.49 18.70 -3.51
C PRO A 110 -5.80 18.70 -4.87
N ASP A 111 -5.08 19.76 -5.19
CA ASP A 111 -4.38 19.94 -6.47
C ASP A 111 -2.87 19.63 -6.38
N GLN A 112 -2.41 19.14 -5.23
CA GLN A 112 -0.99 18.86 -4.99
C GLN A 112 -0.74 17.36 -4.89
N ALA A 113 0.06 16.82 -5.80
CA ALA A 113 0.51 15.44 -5.71
C ALA A 113 1.49 15.25 -4.53
N VAL A 114 1.50 14.06 -3.97
CA VAL A 114 2.52 13.65 -2.99
C VAL A 114 3.74 13.13 -3.74
N LYS A 115 4.87 13.80 -3.60
CA LYS A 115 6.16 13.40 -4.20
C LYS A 115 6.79 12.24 -3.46
N THR A 116 6.82 12.34 -2.12
CA THR A 116 7.49 11.37 -1.26
C THR A 116 6.72 11.19 0.04
N LEU A 117 6.60 9.96 0.50
CA LEU A 117 6.04 9.60 1.80
C LEU A 117 7.10 8.88 2.63
N ALA A 118 7.47 9.43 3.78
CA ALA A 118 8.31 8.75 4.78
C ALA A 118 7.45 8.14 5.88
N ILE A 119 7.84 6.95 6.35
CA ILE A 119 7.15 6.20 7.41
C ILE A 119 8.19 5.76 8.44
N ALA A 120 7.91 6.03 9.71
CA ALA A 120 8.72 5.59 10.85
C ALA A 120 7.84 4.96 11.92
N ALA A 121 8.36 3.94 12.60
CA ALA A 121 7.67 3.30 13.70
C ALA A 121 8.59 3.06 14.89
N ARG A 122 8.00 3.16 16.09
CA ARG A 122 8.69 2.89 17.34
C ARG A 122 7.81 2.19 18.35
N THR A 123 8.45 1.49 19.25
CA THR A 123 7.87 0.93 20.49
C THR A 123 8.40 1.69 21.70
N GLU A 124 8.10 1.20 22.88
CA GLU A 124 8.71 1.68 24.14
C GLU A 124 10.25 1.52 24.13
N ASN A 125 10.76 0.54 23.38
CA ASN A 125 12.20 0.27 23.24
C ASN A 125 12.90 1.15 22.18
N GLY A 126 12.19 2.11 21.60
CA GLY A 126 12.71 3.00 20.55
C GLY A 126 12.28 2.60 19.13
N PHE A 127 12.92 3.19 18.14
CA PHE A 127 12.68 2.86 16.74
C PHE A 127 13.08 1.42 16.42
N LEU A 128 12.42 0.83 15.42
CA LEU A 128 12.67 -0.54 14.99
C LEU A 128 14.03 -0.69 14.30
N ASP A 129 14.59 -1.90 14.35
CA ASP A 129 15.82 -2.23 13.64
C ASP A 129 15.58 -2.62 12.17
N THR A 130 14.32 -2.93 11.80
CA THR A 130 13.95 -3.29 10.42
C THR A 130 12.86 -2.34 9.92
N PRO A 131 12.96 -1.83 8.68
CA PRO A 131 11.93 -0.99 8.09
C PRO A 131 10.59 -1.72 8.02
N ILE A 132 9.51 -1.07 8.45
CA ILE A 132 8.18 -1.65 8.35
C ILE A 132 7.44 -1.15 7.11
N PRO A 133 6.87 -2.03 6.30
CA PRO A 133 6.02 -1.62 5.20
C PRO A 133 4.62 -1.22 5.69
N PRO A 134 3.90 -0.38 4.94
CA PRO A 134 2.50 -0.06 5.22
C PRO A 134 1.60 -1.29 5.13
N CYS A 135 0.55 -1.32 5.93
CA CYS A 135 -0.45 -2.40 5.90
C CYS A 135 -1.23 -2.43 4.58
N GLY A 136 -1.95 -3.52 4.29
CA GLY A 136 -2.67 -3.69 3.03
C GLY A 136 -3.65 -2.54 2.71
N ALA A 137 -4.41 -2.06 3.71
CA ALA A 137 -5.32 -0.93 3.53
C ALA A 137 -4.58 0.37 3.19
N CYS A 138 -3.41 0.61 3.81
CA CYS A 138 -2.58 1.76 3.48
C CYS A 138 -2.02 1.67 2.08
N ARG A 139 -1.53 0.49 1.65
CA ARG A 139 -1.01 0.29 0.28
C ARG A 139 -2.06 0.62 -0.78
N GLN A 140 -3.32 0.26 -0.54
CA GLN A 140 -4.43 0.60 -1.44
C GLN A 140 -4.65 2.13 -1.51
N VAL A 141 -4.60 2.83 -0.36
CA VAL A 141 -4.76 4.30 -0.33
C VAL A 141 -3.57 5.01 -0.97
N LEU A 142 -2.34 4.50 -0.78
CA LEU A 142 -1.15 5.01 -1.46
C LEU A 142 -1.31 4.89 -2.99
N LEU A 143 -1.74 3.72 -3.46
CA LEU A 143 -1.98 3.47 -4.89
C LEU A 143 -3.02 4.43 -5.45
N GLU A 144 -4.15 4.59 -4.77
CA GLU A 144 -5.22 5.50 -5.21
C GLU A 144 -4.73 6.95 -5.26
N THR A 145 -3.91 7.39 -4.28
CA THR A 145 -3.31 8.72 -4.28
C THR A 145 -2.36 8.90 -5.47
N GLU A 146 -1.51 7.92 -5.76
CA GLU A 146 -0.62 7.94 -6.93
C GLU A 146 -1.41 8.02 -8.24
N LYS A 147 -2.47 7.21 -8.37
CA LYS A 147 -3.34 7.18 -9.56
C LYS A 147 -4.13 8.47 -9.75
N ARG A 148 -4.62 9.07 -8.66
CA ARG A 148 -5.38 10.33 -8.69
C ARG A 148 -4.62 11.46 -9.37
N TYR A 149 -3.31 11.54 -9.11
CA TYR A 149 -2.48 12.61 -9.65
C TYR A 149 -1.69 12.19 -10.90
N GLY A 150 -1.68 10.89 -11.25
CA GLY A 150 -0.91 10.36 -12.38
C GLY A 150 0.61 10.55 -12.23
N LYS A 151 1.11 10.65 -10.98
CA LYS A 151 2.51 10.86 -10.66
C LYS A 151 3.00 9.81 -9.67
N PRO A 152 4.22 9.25 -9.85
CA PRO A 152 4.77 8.28 -8.92
C PRO A 152 5.00 8.93 -7.54
N MET A 153 4.72 8.14 -6.49
CA MET A 153 4.97 8.53 -5.10
C MET A 153 6.12 7.68 -4.57
N ARG A 154 7.23 8.34 -4.29
CA ARG A 154 8.41 7.69 -3.69
C ARG A 154 8.13 7.38 -2.21
N ILE A 155 8.55 6.20 -1.74
CA ILE A 155 8.31 5.73 -0.37
C ILE A 155 9.64 5.52 0.34
N LEU A 156 9.77 6.08 1.54
CA LEU A 156 10.91 5.92 2.44
C LEU A 156 10.44 5.20 3.70
N LEU A 157 10.95 4.00 3.94
CA LEU A 157 10.63 3.20 5.13
C LEU A 157 11.83 3.25 6.07
N TYR A 158 11.68 3.92 7.20
CA TYR A 158 12.76 4.14 8.16
C TYR A 158 12.91 3.00 9.16
N SER A 159 14.16 2.64 9.45
CA SER A 159 14.59 1.92 10.65
C SER A 159 15.91 2.49 11.19
N LYS A 160 16.39 1.96 12.33
CA LYS A 160 17.69 2.37 12.88
C LYS A 160 18.87 1.87 12.05
N THR A 161 18.72 0.75 11.35
CA THR A 161 19.81 0.14 10.56
C THR A 161 19.74 0.56 9.11
N ASP A 162 18.61 0.33 8.46
CA ASP A 162 18.43 0.54 7.04
C ASP A 162 17.21 1.41 6.75
N ILE A 163 17.22 2.05 5.60
CA ILE A 163 16.08 2.72 5.03
C ILE A 163 15.77 2.06 3.69
N TYR A 164 14.54 1.59 3.51
CA TYR A 164 14.10 1.07 2.23
C TYR A 164 13.46 2.17 1.41
N ILE A 165 13.86 2.24 0.14
CA ILE A 165 13.41 3.23 -0.83
C ILE A 165 12.70 2.51 -1.97
N LEU A 166 11.46 2.93 -2.26
CA LEU A 166 10.71 2.50 -3.43
C LEU A 166 10.34 3.74 -4.25
N GLU A 167 10.58 3.70 -5.55
CA GLU A 167 10.34 4.84 -6.44
C GLU A 167 8.85 5.04 -6.79
N ASN A 168 8.01 4.06 -6.49
CA ASN A 168 6.55 4.14 -6.67
C ASN A 168 5.82 3.11 -5.80
N VAL A 169 4.50 3.20 -5.78
CA VAL A 169 3.65 2.33 -4.94
C VAL A 169 3.47 0.92 -5.54
N SER A 170 3.71 0.72 -6.83
CA SER A 170 3.46 -0.58 -7.49
C SER A 170 4.27 -1.73 -6.87
N GLY A 171 5.47 -1.44 -6.36
CA GLY A 171 6.29 -2.40 -5.62
C GLY A 171 5.68 -2.87 -4.30
N LEU A 172 4.79 -2.07 -3.69
CA LEU A 172 4.11 -2.41 -2.44
C LEU A 172 2.81 -3.19 -2.65
N LEU A 173 2.19 -3.07 -3.82
CA LEU A 173 0.89 -3.70 -4.12
C LEU A 173 0.87 -4.24 -5.56
N PRO A 174 1.60 -5.33 -5.85
CA PRO A 174 1.52 -6.00 -7.14
C PRO A 174 0.14 -6.63 -7.34
N LEU A 175 -0.33 -6.73 -8.61
CA LEU A 175 -1.68 -7.20 -8.97
C LEU A 175 -2.79 -6.43 -8.24
N SER A 176 -2.65 -5.13 -8.23
CA SER A 176 -3.56 -4.22 -7.51
C SER A 176 -4.88 -4.03 -8.23
N PHE A 177 -5.94 -3.80 -7.45
CA PHE A 177 -7.22 -3.29 -7.94
C PHE A 177 -7.17 -1.76 -8.01
N ASP A 178 -7.60 -1.16 -9.14
CA ASP A 178 -7.69 0.29 -9.32
C ASP A 178 -8.95 0.69 -10.10
N GLY A 179 -9.18 2.01 -10.26
CA GLY A 179 -10.35 2.54 -10.95
C GLY A 179 -10.47 2.16 -12.44
N ASN A 180 -9.45 1.56 -13.06
CA ASN A 180 -9.53 1.11 -14.45
C ASN A 180 -10.49 -0.06 -14.63
N TYR A 181 -10.71 -0.85 -13.57
CA TYR A 181 -11.68 -1.95 -13.58
C TYR A 181 -13.14 -1.51 -13.40
N LEU A 182 -13.38 -0.22 -13.13
CA LEU A 182 -14.71 0.35 -12.87
C LEU A 182 -15.26 1.17 -14.06
N LYS A 183 -14.57 1.15 -15.20
CA LYS A 183 -14.94 1.90 -16.41
C LYS A 183 -15.61 1.03 -17.43
#